data_3abcdbef578312d2c0d4034adf5a162e
#
_entry.id   3abcdbef578312d2c0d4034adf5a162e
#
_cell.length_a   1.000
_cell.length_b   1.000
_cell.length_c   1.000
_cell.angle_alpha   90.00
_cell.angle_beta   90.00
_cell.angle_gamma   90.00
#
_symmetry.space_group_name_H-M   'P 1'
#
loop_
_entity.id
_entity.type
_entity.pdbx_description
1 polymer ?
#
loop_
_entity_poly.entity_id
_entity_poly.type
_entity_poly.pdbx_seq_one_letter_code
_entity_poly.pdbx_strand_id
1 'polypeptide(L)'
;KEKLNISKDLINRKIAELKPMNSDEKAASVILILSILLWITGSYTGLKPYTVAALAFCAMFLKGIFTMKDFQDMVPWGGLITLVASLLSISALLGVVGVNHWLASVAAPVIIRFVPNVYVFIILLCVTTYLLRYLECTGLATLAIIAAIFLPIGVPLGIHPFITLFADYLAMLVWNLSFHNPYYLQAEAVVDGLITHKNVVSMSHAYMVIHILGLLASVPLWRYLGMC
;
A
#
# COMPACT_ATOMS: atom_id res chain seq x y z
N LYS A 1 4.50 -6.56 28.06
CA LYS A 1 5.56 -6.61 27.01
C LYS A 1 6.23 -7.96 27.13
N GLU A 2 5.80 -8.92 26.32
CA GLU A 2 6.52 -10.19 26.18
C GLU A 2 7.87 -9.86 25.53
N LYS A 3 8.95 -10.11 26.25
CA LYS A 3 10.29 -10.08 25.69
C LYS A 3 10.40 -11.32 24.81
N LEU A 4 10.50 -11.13 23.50
CA LEU A 4 10.93 -12.18 22.57
C LEU A 4 12.34 -12.65 22.99
N ASN A 5 12.37 -13.67 23.81
CA ASN A 5 13.62 -14.28 24.25
C ASN A 5 14.00 -15.38 23.22
N ILE A 6 14.38 -14.96 22.02
CA ILE A 6 14.87 -15.89 21.00
C ILE A 6 16.27 -16.28 21.45
N SER A 7 16.39 -17.47 22.00
CA SER A 7 17.69 -18.05 22.37
C SER A 7 18.56 -18.22 21.11
N LYS A 8 19.82 -17.82 21.21
CA LYS A 8 20.82 -18.08 20.14
C LYS A 8 20.89 -19.56 19.79
N ASP A 9 20.65 -20.44 20.77
CA ASP A 9 20.64 -21.89 20.56
C ASP A 9 19.47 -22.35 19.69
N LEU A 10 18.31 -21.69 19.78
CA LEU A 10 17.17 -21.97 18.90
C LEU A 10 17.50 -21.61 17.44
N ILE A 11 18.13 -20.45 17.26
CA ILE A 11 18.58 -19.99 15.93
C ILE A 11 19.63 -20.95 15.37
N ASN A 12 20.62 -21.32 16.15
CA ASN A 12 21.68 -22.23 15.73
C ASN A 12 21.14 -23.64 15.39
N ARG A 13 20.17 -24.14 16.16
CA ARG A 13 19.50 -25.41 15.83
C ARG A 13 18.74 -25.31 14.51
N LYS A 14 17.99 -24.24 14.31
CA LYS A 14 17.27 -24.00 13.04
C LYS A 14 18.23 -23.86 11.85
N ILE A 15 19.36 -23.19 12.02
CA ILE A 15 20.40 -23.10 10.98
C ILE A 15 21.02 -24.49 10.70
N ALA A 16 21.26 -25.29 11.73
CA ALA A 16 21.82 -26.64 11.57
C ALA A 16 20.82 -27.63 10.91
N GLU A 17 19.53 -27.39 11.03
CA GLU A 17 18.46 -28.15 10.36
C GLU A 17 18.32 -27.79 8.87
N LEU A 18 18.84 -26.63 8.44
CA LEU A 18 18.76 -26.19 7.05
C LEU A 18 19.70 -27.04 6.18
N LYS A 19 19.11 -27.70 5.20
CA LYS A 19 19.84 -28.40 4.14
C LYS A 19 20.41 -27.37 3.15
N PRO A 20 21.51 -27.73 2.42
CA PRO A 20 21.97 -26.88 1.34
C PRO A 20 20.87 -26.68 0.28
N MET A 21 20.80 -25.47 -0.26
CA MET A 21 19.79 -25.09 -1.26
C MET A 21 19.75 -26.10 -2.41
N ASN A 22 18.56 -26.59 -2.71
CA ASN A 22 18.31 -27.48 -3.84
C ASN A 22 18.33 -26.69 -5.17
N SER A 23 18.19 -27.39 -6.30
CA SER A 23 18.21 -26.79 -7.64
C SER A 23 17.10 -25.76 -7.84
N ASP A 24 15.92 -26.04 -7.31
CA ASP A 24 14.74 -25.19 -7.48
C ASP A 24 14.81 -23.94 -6.62
N GLU A 25 15.30 -24.06 -5.39
CA GLU A 25 15.57 -22.93 -4.51
C GLU A 25 16.63 -21.98 -5.09
N LYS A 26 17.69 -22.53 -5.70
CA LYS A 26 18.69 -21.72 -6.41
C LYS A 26 18.10 -21.00 -7.61
N ALA A 27 17.31 -21.71 -8.43
CA ALA A 27 16.65 -21.11 -9.58
C ALA A 27 15.66 -20.02 -9.16
N ALA A 28 14.83 -20.25 -8.14
CA ALA A 28 13.91 -19.26 -7.59
C ALA A 28 14.66 -18.02 -7.08
N SER A 29 15.78 -18.22 -6.38
CA SER A 29 16.62 -17.11 -5.88
C SER A 29 17.20 -16.28 -7.04
N VAL A 30 17.68 -16.91 -8.10
CA VAL A 30 18.20 -16.20 -9.29
C VAL A 30 17.08 -15.41 -9.97
N ILE A 31 15.90 -16.01 -10.18
CA ILE A 31 14.74 -15.34 -10.78
C ILE A 31 14.34 -14.14 -9.94
N LEU A 32 14.28 -14.27 -8.61
CA LEU A 32 13.95 -13.18 -7.70
C LEU A 32 14.96 -12.04 -7.79
N ILE A 33 16.27 -12.33 -7.75
CA ILE A 33 17.32 -11.32 -7.85
C ILE A 33 17.24 -10.58 -9.20
N LEU A 34 17.08 -11.32 -10.30
CA LEU A 34 16.90 -10.71 -11.62
C LEU A 34 15.66 -9.82 -11.68
N SER A 35 14.55 -10.24 -11.08
CA SER A 35 13.33 -9.44 -11.02
C SER A 35 13.54 -8.13 -10.26
N ILE A 36 14.23 -8.17 -9.11
CA ILE A 36 14.57 -6.98 -8.33
C ILE A 36 15.46 -6.04 -9.14
N LEU A 37 16.48 -6.56 -9.81
CA LEU A 37 17.36 -5.76 -10.67
C LEU A 37 16.58 -5.09 -11.82
N LEU A 38 15.66 -5.82 -12.48
CA LEU A 38 14.81 -5.28 -13.53
C LEU A 38 13.83 -4.22 -13.01
N TRP A 39 13.32 -4.35 -11.78
CA TRP A 39 12.49 -3.31 -11.16
C TRP A 39 13.28 -2.05 -10.84
N ILE A 40 14.50 -2.19 -10.31
CA ILE A 40 15.39 -1.05 -10.03
C ILE A 40 15.78 -0.34 -11.34
N THR A 41 16.05 -1.11 -12.39
CA THR A 41 16.44 -0.57 -13.71
C THR A 41 15.25 -0.23 -14.61
N GLY A 42 14.04 -0.32 -14.13
CA GLY A 42 12.79 -0.10 -14.89
C GLY A 42 12.73 1.25 -15.62
N SER A 43 13.31 2.30 -15.00
CA SER A 43 13.42 3.64 -15.63
C SER A 43 14.30 3.65 -16.88
N TYR A 44 15.29 2.76 -16.97
CA TYR A 44 16.20 2.64 -18.12
C TYR A 44 15.70 1.63 -19.15
N THR A 45 15.12 0.53 -18.69
CA THR A 45 14.66 -0.58 -19.56
C THR A 45 13.27 -0.34 -20.15
N GLY A 46 12.50 0.58 -19.60
CA GLY A 46 11.09 0.82 -19.96
C GLY A 46 10.14 -0.30 -19.56
N LEU A 47 10.63 -1.35 -18.88
CA LEU A 47 9.80 -2.48 -18.44
C LEU A 47 8.89 -2.07 -17.30
N LYS A 48 7.61 -2.33 -17.46
CA LYS A 48 6.63 -2.09 -16.40
C LYS A 48 6.78 -3.15 -15.29
N PRO A 49 6.56 -2.80 -14.00
CA PRO A 49 6.69 -3.76 -12.89
C PRO A 49 5.88 -5.04 -13.06
N TYR A 50 4.67 -4.94 -13.60
CA TYR A 50 3.81 -6.10 -13.87
C TYR A 50 4.36 -7.01 -14.97
N THR A 51 5.06 -6.46 -15.97
CA THR A 51 5.71 -7.25 -17.03
C THR A 51 6.85 -8.09 -16.45
N VAL A 52 7.66 -7.49 -15.57
CA VAL A 52 8.74 -8.20 -14.87
C VAL A 52 8.17 -9.32 -13.99
N ALA A 53 7.09 -9.05 -13.24
CA ALA A 53 6.42 -10.05 -12.42
C ALA A 53 5.86 -11.21 -13.28
N ALA A 54 5.24 -10.91 -14.42
CA ALA A 54 4.74 -11.93 -15.33
C ALA A 54 5.87 -12.80 -15.93
N LEU A 55 6.99 -12.18 -16.31
CA LEU A 55 8.16 -12.92 -16.80
C LEU A 55 8.76 -13.82 -15.71
N ALA A 56 8.88 -13.33 -14.47
CA ALA A 56 9.35 -14.13 -13.34
C ALA A 56 8.42 -15.31 -13.06
N PHE A 57 7.10 -15.09 -13.09
CA PHE A 57 6.10 -16.14 -12.96
C PHE A 57 6.27 -17.22 -14.05
N CYS A 58 6.33 -16.80 -15.32
CA CYS A 58 6.56 -17.73 -16.43
C CYS A 58 7.86 -18.50 -16.31
N ALA A 59 8.96 -17.86 -15.87
CA ALA A 59 10.25 -18.50 -15.68
C ALA A 59 10.19 -19.57 -14.57
N MET A 60 9.53 -19.31 -13.45
CA MET A 60 9.33 -20.28 -12.37
C MET A 60 8.48 -21.47 -12.84
N PHE A 61 7.43 -21.19 -13.61
CA PHE A 61 6.55 -22.21 -14.17
C PHE A 61 7.26 -23.11 -15.16
N LEU A 62 8.02 -22.53 -16.11
CA LEU A 62 8.80 -23.27 -17.10
C LEU A 62 9.92 -24.12 -16.46
N LYS A 63 10.49 -23.64 -15.33
CA LYS A 63 11.47 -24.40 -14.56
C LYS A 63 10.83 -25.55 -13.78
N GLY A 64 9.50 -25.59 -13.65
CA GLY A 64 8.77 -26.60 -12.88
C GLY A 64 8.85 -26.40 -11.35
N ILE A 65 9.17 -25.19 -10.89
CA ILE A 65 9.20 -24.85 -9.45
C ILE A 65 7.79 -24.97 -8.87
N PHE A 66 6.78 -24.63 -9.66
CA PHE A 66 5.38 -24.91 -9.35
C PHE A 66 4.63 -25.37 -10.62
N THR A 67 3.55 -26.12 -10.38
CA THR A 67 2.71 -26.66 -11.45
C THR A 67 1.43 -25.84 -11.61
N MET A 68 0.71 -26.06 -12.72
CA MET A 68 -0.62 -25.46 -12.91
C MET A 68 -1.61 -25.86 -11.82
N LYS A 69 -1.44 -27.07 -11.26
CA LYS A 69 -2.25 -27.53 -10.14
C LYS A 69 -1.96 -26.73 -8.89
N ASP A 70 -0.68 -26.53 -8.57
CA ASP A 70 -0.29 -25.70 -7.41
C ASP A 70 -0.85 -24.29 -7.56
N PHE A 71 -0.77 -23.70 -8.75
CA PHE A 71 -1.33 -22.39 -9.05
C PHE A 71 -2.85 -22.32 -8.88
N GLN A 72 -3.57 -23.37 -9.22
CA GLN A 72 -5.01 -23.45 -9.03
C GLN A 72 -5.40 -23.66 -7.57
N ASP A 73 -4.67 -24.52 -6.86
CA ASP A 73 -4.99 -24.94 -5.49
C ASP A 73 -4.52 -23.91 -4.44
N MET A 74 -3.37 -23.27 -4.65
CA MET A 74 -2.79 -22.32 -3.69
C MET A 74 -3.36 -20.92 -3.78
N VAL A 75 -3.90 -20.50 -4.93
CA VAL A 75 -4.48 -19.18 -5.11
C VAL A 75 -5.99 -19.22 -4.89
N PRO A 76 -6.53 -18.47 -3.93
CA PRO A 76 -7.98 -18.41 -3.68
C PRO A 76 -8.69 -17.57 -4.76
N TRP A 77 -8.74 -18.09 -5.99
CA TRP A 77 -9.21 -17.38 -7.18
C TRP A 77 -10.57 -16.71 -7.03
N GLY A 78 -11.55 -17.42 -6.45
CA GLY A 78 -12.88 -16.86 -6.23
C GLY A 78 -12.85 -15.61 -5.38
N GLY A 79 -12.14 -15.66 -4.24
CA GLY A 79 -11.98 -14.52 -3.35
C GLY A 79 -11.16 -13.39 -3.99
N LEU A 80 -10.06 -13.71 -4.66
CA LEU A 80 -9.18 -12.73 -5.30
C LEU A 80 -9.89 -11.98 -6.42
N ILE A 81 -10.54 -12.70 -7.36
CA ILE A 81 -11.27 -12.08 -8.49
C ILE A 81 -12.43 -11.23 -7.96
N THR A 82 -13.21 -11.74 -7.00
CA THR A 82 -14.32 -10.98 -6.42
C THR A 82 -13.83 -9.71 -5.73
N LEU A 83 -12.76 -9.80 -4.95
CA LEU A 83 -12.18 -8.66 -4.26
C LEU A 83 -11.67 -7.61 -5.24
N VAL A 84 -10.84 -7.99 -6.20
CA VAL A 84 -10.26 -7.05 -7.19
C VAL A 84 -11.35 -6.44 -8.07
N ALA A 85 -12.27 -7.25 -8.58
CA ALA A 85 -13.38 -6.77 -9.40
C ALA A 85 -14.29 -5.80 -8.62
N SER A 86 -14.63 -6.11 -7.37
CA SER A 86 -15.45 -5.23 -6.51
C SER A 86 -14.76 -3.91 -6.23
N LEU A 87 -13.47 -3.93 -5.85
CA LEU A 87 -12.71 -2.72 -5.56
C LEU A 87 -12.63 -1.79 -6.78
N LEU A 88 -12.26 -2.33 -7.93
CA LEU A 88 -12.15 -1.55 -9.17
C LEU A 88 -13.52 -1.03 -9.63
N SER A 89 -14.56 -1.86 -9.55
CA SER A 89 -15.92 -1.48 -9.97
C SER A 89 -16.51 -0.37 -9.10
N ILE A 90 -16.35 -0.46 -7.76
CA ILE A 90 -16.84 0.57 -6.84
C ILE A 90 -16.11 1.90 -7.09
N SER A 91 -14.77 1.89 -7.21
CA SER A 91 -13.99 3.09 -7.49
C SER A 91 -14.39 3.74 -8.82
N ALA A 92 -14.58 2.94 -9.88
CA ALA A 92 -15.03 3.42 -11.18
C ALA A 92 -16.46 3.98 -11.12
N LEU A 93 -17.35 3.28 -10.43
CA LEU A 93 -18.74 3.70 -10.27
C LEU A 93 -18.87 5.06 -9.58
N LEU A 94 -18.14 5.27 -8.46
CA LEU A 94 -18.13 6.55 -7.74
C LEU A 94 -17.65 7.70 -8.64
N GLY A 95 -16.70 7.44 -9.53
CA GLY A 95 -16.27 8.41 -10.54
C GLY A 95 -17.35 8.71 -11.59
N VAL A 96 -17.95 7.67 -12.17
CA VAL A 96 -18.94 7.79 -13.26
C VAL A 96 -20.23 8.46 -12.78
N VAL A 97 -20.73 8.11 -11.59
CA VAL A 97 -21.94 8.72 -11.02
C VAL A 97 -21.71 10.12 -10.44
N GLY A 98 -20.47 10.62 -10.48
CA GLY A 98 -20.14 11.98 -10.06
C GLY A 98 -20.04 12.19 -8.55
N VAL A 99 -20.03 11.14 -7.75
CA VAL A 99 -19.91 11.24 -6.28
C VAL A 99 -18.62 11.94 -5.87
N ASN A 100 -17.50 11.66 -6.55
CA ASN A 100 -16.21 12.31 -6.28
C ASN A 100 -16.30 13.83 -6.51
N HIS A 101 -16.98 14.26 -7.59
CA HIS A 101 -17.21 15.67 -7.89
C HIS A 101 -18.14 16.34 -6.88
N TRP A 102 -19.19 15.66 -6.48
CA TRP A 102 -20.11 16.17 -5.47
C TRP A 102 -19.41 16.35 -4.12
N LEU A 103 -18.66 15.35 -3.66
CA LEU A 103 -17.88 15.45 -2.43
C LEU A 103 -16.86 16.59 -2.49
N ALA A 104 -16.16 16.75 -3.61
CA ALA A 104 -15.22 17.85 -3.80
C ALA A 104 -15.93 19.22 -3.73
N SER A 105 -17.09 19.36 -4.37
CA SER A 105 -17.85 20.63 -4.36
C SER A 105 -18.34 21.05 -2.97
N VAL A 106 -18.64 20.08 -2.10
CA VAL A 106 -19.08 20.33 -0.73
C VAL A 106 -17.91 20.53 0.22
N ALA A 107 -16.88 19.71 0.12
CA ALA A 107 -15.76 19.69 1.07
C ALA A 107 -14.73 20.78 0.78
N ALA A 108 -14.38 21.04 -0.48
CA ALA A 108 -13.31 21.97 -0.83
C ALA A 108 -13.55 23.41 -0.31
N PRO A 109 -14.74 24.03 -0.43
CA PRO A 109 -14.98 25.38 0.08
C PRO A 109 -14.85 25.51 1.60
N VAL A 110 -15.09 24.40 2.31
CA VAL A 110 -14.91 24.35 3.76
C VAL A 110 -13.44 24.23 4.11
N ILE A 111 -12.75 23.27 3.50
CA ILE A 111 -11.35 22.94 3.79
C ILE A 111 -10.43 24.11 3.46
N ILE A 112 -10.62 24.79 2.32
CA ILE A 112 -9.75 25.89 1.88
C ILE A 112 -9.66 27.02 2.91
N ARG A 113 -10.70 27.26 3.70
CA ARG A 113 -10.72 28.27 4.76
C ARG A 113 -9.74 27.98 5.89
N PHE A 114 -9.35 26.73 6.06
CA PHE A 114 -8.45 26.26 7.11
C PHE A 114 -7.02 25.99 6.61
N VAL A 115 -6.71 26.30 5.34
CA VAL A 115 -5.40 26.02 4.71
C VAL A 115 -4.59 27.31 4.56
N PRO A 116 -3.85 27.77 5.59
CA PRO A 116 -2.99 28.94 5.49
C PRO A 116 -1.63 28.63 4.86
N ASN A 117 -1.18 27.38 4.85
CA ASN A 117 0.13 26.98 4.36
C ASN A 117 0.19 25.47 4.08
N VAL A 118 1.29 25.02 3.46
CA VAL A 118 1.51 23.62 3.06
C VAL A 118 1.51 22.64 4.24
N TYR A 119 1.96 23.04 5.42
CA TYR A 119 1.97 22.17 6.60
C TYR A 119 0.55 21.82 7.04
N VAL A 120 -0.29 22.84 7.17
CA VAL A 120 -1.70 22.66 7.53
C VAL A 120 -2.44 21.91 6.43
N PHE A 121 -2.13 22.17 5.15
CA PHE A 121 -2.67 21.43 4.02
C PHE A 121 -2.42 19.92 4.16
N ILE A 122 -1.18 19.51 4.43
CA ILE A 122 -0.81 18.10 4.61
C ILE A 122 -1.54 17.48 5.81
N ILE A 123 -1.59 18.17 6.93
CA ILE A 123 -2.29 17.68 8.13
C ILE A 123 -3.78 17.47 7.83
N LEU A 124 -4.43 18.46 7.22
CA LEU A 124 -5.85 18.38 6.89
C LEU A 124 -6.14 17.25 5.88
N LEU A 125 -5.27 17.10 4.87
CA LEU A 125 -5.35 16.00 3.92
C LEU A 125 -5.30 14.66 4.66
N CYS A 126 -4.29 14.43 5.48
CA CYS A 126 -4.12 13.18 6.22
C CYS A 126 -5.29 12.90 7.15
N VAL A 127 -5.73 13.91 7.93
CA VAL A 127 -6.87 13.75 8.84
C VAL A 127 -8.15 13.44 8.07
N THR A 128 -8.40 14.13 6.97
CA THR A 128 -9.59 13.87 6.12
C THR A 128 -9.54 12.46 5.54
N THR A 129 -8.37 12.02 5.06
CA THR A 129 -8.17 10.65 4.58
C THR A 129 -8.45 9.63 5.68
N TYR A 130 -7.93 9.84 6.89
CA TYR A 130 -8.17 8.92 8.02
C TYR A 130 -9.64 8.83 8.41
N LEU A 131 -10.36 9.96 8.42
CA LEU A 131 -11.80 9.97 8.69
C LEU A 131 -12.58 9.26 7.59
N LEU A 132 -12.23 9.50 6.32
CA LEU A 132 -12.88 8.84 5.20
C LEU A 132 -12.67 7.32 5.23
N ARG A 133 -11.49 6.86 5.70
CA ARG A 133 -11.18 5.42 5.84
C ARG A 133 -12.11 4.67 6.81
N TYR A 134 -12.83 5.33 7.69
CA TYR A 134 -13.86 4.68 8.49
C TYR A 134 -15.13 4.36 7.70
N LEU A 135 -15.40 5.14 6.66
CA LEU A 135 -16.58 4.99 5.79
C LEU A 135 -16.28 4.14 4.56
N GLU A 136 -15.07 4.29 4.02
CA GLU A 136 -14.62 3.68 2.78
C GLU A 136 -13.48 2.68 3.08
N CYS A 137 -13.69 1.41 2.73
CA CYS A 137 -12.72 0.34 3.02
C CYS A 137 -11.75 0.07 1.87
N THR A 138 -12.00 0.61 0.66
CA THR A 138 -11.10 0.43 -0.48
C THR A 138 -10.10 1.58 -0.56
N GLY A 139 -8.80 1.33 -0.46
CA GLY A 139 -7.80 2.40 -0.58
C GLY A 139 -7.88 3.20 -1.89
N LEU A 140 -8.26 2.53 -2.99
CA LEU A 140 -8.33 3.19 -4.31
C LEU A 140 -9.45 4.22 -4.42
N ALA A 141 -10.63 3.95 -3.83
CA ALA A 141 -11.71 4.94 -3.80
C ALA A 141 -11.35 6.11 -2.88
N THR A 142 -10.74 5.85 -1.72
CA THR A 142 -10.19 6.89 -0.85
C THR A 142 -9.25 7.81 -1.62
N LEU A 143 -8.27 7.25 -2.33
CA LEU A 143 -7.31 8.01 -3.13
C LEU A 143 -8.01 8.92 -4.16
N ALA A 144 -8.99 8.38 -4.89
CA ALA A 144 -9.71 9.15 -5.90
C ALA A 144 -10.55 10.30 -5.29
N ILE A 145 -11.21 10.05 -4.17
CA ILE A 145 -12.05 11.06 -3.49
C ILE A 145 -11.18 12.19 -2.92
N ILE A 146 -10.12 11.84 -2.20
CA ILE A 146 -9.21 12.82 -1.57
C ILE A 146 -8.48 13.62 -2.65
N ALA A 147 -8.00 12.99 -3.71
CA ALA A 147 -7.41 13.70 -4.85
C ALA A 147 -8.38 14.70 -5.47
N ALA A 148 -9.66 14.31 -5.66
CA ALA A 148 -10.69 15.21 -6.20
C ALA A 148 -10.97 16.42 -5.30
N ILE A 149 -10.81 16.28 -3.97
CA ILE A 149 -11.01 17.37 -3.00
C ILE A 149 -9.75 18.26 -2.92
N PHE A 150 -8.58 17.66 -2.75
CA PHE A 150 -7.36 18.39 -2.36
C PHE A 150 -6.54 18.92 -3.54
N LEU A 151 -6.59 18.32 -4.75
CA LEU A 151 -5.88 18.85 -5.91
C LEU A 151 -6.38 20.26 -6.31
N PRO A 152 -7.71 20.52 -6.39
CA PRO A 152 -8.19 21.86 -6.67
C PRO A 152 -7.85 22.91 -5.60
N ILE A 153 -7.57 22.48 -4.37
CA ILE A 153 -7.14 23.36 -3.28
C ILE A 153 -5.62 23.61 -3.33
N GLY A 154 -4.84 22.56 -3.52
CA GLY A 154 -3.38 22.63 -3.45
C GLY A 154 -2.73 23.33 -4.64
N VAL A 155 -3.20 23.04 -5.86
CA VAL A 155 -2.60 23.61 -7.09
C VAL A 155 -2.63 25.15 -7.12
N PRO A 156 -3.75 25.83 -6.80
CA PRO A 156 -3.77 27.29 -6.73
C PRO A 156 -2.88 27.88 -5.61
N LEU A 157 -2.57 27.09 -4.58
CA LEU A 157 -1.67 27.48 -3.49
C LEU A 157 -0.18 27.22 -3.82
N GLY A 158 0.13 26.81 -5.04
CA GLY A 158 1.49 26.49 -5.47
C GLY A 158 2.00 25.12 -5.03
N ILE A 159 1.13 24.27 -4.48
CA ILE A 159 1.50 22.93 -4.05
C ILE A 159 1.47 21.98 -5.26
N HIS A 160 2.62 21.39 -5.58
CA HIS A 160 2.72 20.47 -6.70
C HIS A 160 1.81 19.23 -6.51
N PRO A 161 1.09 18.77 -7.56
CA PRO A 161 0.19 17.63 -7.49
C PRO A 161 0.81 16.36 -6.89
N PHE A 162 2.11 16.15 -7.10
CA PHE A 162 2.86 15.04 -6.53
C PHE A 162 2.76 15.02 -4.98
N ILE A 163 2.90 16.17 -4.31
CA ILE A 163 2.82 16.25 -2.84
C ILE A 163 1.45 15.79 -2.36
N THR A 164 0.39 16.27 -3.01
CA THR A 164 -0.99 15.89 -2.69
C THR A 164 -1.22 14.40 -2.85
N LEU A 165 -0.86 13.85 -4.02
CA LEU A 165 -1.08 12.44 -4.33
C LEU A 165 -0.19 11.51 -3.50
N PHE A 166 1.05 11.92 -3.22
CA PHE A 166 1.97 11.13 -2.40
C PHE A 166 1.53 11.08 -0.93
N ALA A 167 1.11 12.23 -0.38
CA ALA A 167 0.59 12.29 0.98
C ALA A 167 -0.70 11.47 1.14
N ASP A 168 -1.59 11.55 0.17
CA ASP A 168 -2.83 10.77 0.13
C ASP A 168 -2.55 9.27 0.01
N TYR A 169 -1.66 8.88 -0.91
CA TYR A 169 -1.25 7.49 -1.07
C TYR A 169 -0.72 6.87 0.23
N LEU A 170 0.12 7.61 0.96
CA LEU A 170 0.62 7.14 2.25
C LEU A 170 -0.49 7.10 3.31
N ALA A 171 -1.39 8.10 3.33
CA ALA A 171 -2.47 8.18 4.30
C ALA A 171 -3.52 7.07 4.10
N MET A 172 -3.81 6.68 2.85
CA MET A 172 -4.78 5.61 2.58
C MET A 172 -4.34 4.23 3.06
N LEU A 173 -3.03 4.02 3.31
CA LEU A 173 -2.50 2.75 3.81
C LEU A 173 -2.86 2.48 5.27
N VAL A 174 -3.31 3.50 5.99
CA VAL A 174 -3.81 3.38 7.37
C VAL A 174 -5.09 2.57 7.40
N TRP A 175 -5.21 1.69 8.40
CA TRP A 175 -6.40 0.88 8.62
C TRP A 175 -6.73 0.82 10.12
N ASN A 176 -7.99 1.03 10.44
CA ASN A 176 -8.48 1.10 11.81
C ASN A 176 -9.36 -0.11 12.17
N LEU A 177 -10.00 -0.71 11.18
CA LEU A 177 -10.86 -1.87 11.34
C LEU A 177 -10.26 -3.06 10.57
N SER A 178 -10.44 -4.27 11.04
CA SER A 178 -9.83 -5.48 10.47
C SER A 178 -10.14 -5.65 8.97
N PHE A 179 -11.37 -5.36 8.57
CA PHE A 179 -11.82 -5.49 7.18
C PHE A 179 -11.30 -4.39 6.23
N HIS A 180 -10.65 -3.33 6.74
CA HIS A 180 -10.03 -2.30 5.89
C HIS A 180 -8.74 -2.78 5.20
N ASN A 181 -8.15 -3.87 5.69
CA ASN A 181 -6.89 -4.37 5.15
C ASN A 181 -7.04 -5.85 4.74
N PRO A 182 -7.25 -6.13 3.44
CA PRO A 182 -7.38 -7.49 2.96
C PRO A 182 -6.12 -8.34 3.17
N TYR A 183 -4.95 -7.72 3.18
CA TYR A 183 -3.69 -8.43 3.45
C TYR A 183 -3.59 -8.87 4.92
N TYR A 184 -4.08 -8.04 5.84
CA TYR A 184 -4.20 -8.41 7.24
C TYR A 184 -5.14 -9.60 7.42
N LEU A 185 -6.33 -9.58 6.81
CA LEU A 185 -7.29 -10.68 6.88
C LEU A 185 -6.71 -12.00 6.35
N GLN A 186 -5.94 -11.93 5.25
CA GLN A 186 -5.25 -13.09 4.71
C GLN A 186 -4.20 -13.62 5.68
N ALA A 187 -3.39 -12.74 6.28
CA ALA A 187 -2.38 -13.13 7.26
C ALA A 187 -3.02 -13.73 8.51
N GLU A 188 -4.09 -13.12 9.03
CA GLU A 188 -4.85 -13.63 10.18
C GLU A 188 -5.40 -15.04 9.94
N ALA A 189 -5.94 -15.28 8.74
CA ALA A 189 -6.47 -16.58 8.35
C ALA A 189 -5.41 -17.70 8.27
N VAL A 190 -4.15 -17.34 7.93
CA VAL A 190 -3.05 -18.31 7.80
C VAL A 190 -2.44 -18.67 9.16
N VAL A 191 -2.42 -17.71 10.11
CA VAL A 191 -1.69 -17.89 11.38
C VAL A 191 -2.58 -18.35 12.55
N ASP A 192 -3.83 -18.72 12.27
CA ASP A 192 -4.78 -19.37 13.20
C ASP A 192 -4.83 -18.71 14.60
N GLY A 193 -5.09 -17.40 14.62
CA GLY A 193 -5.29 -16.63 15.85
C GLY A 193 -4.02 -16.19 16.59
N LEU A 194 -2.82 -16.45 16.07
CA LEU A 194 -1.57 -15.93 16.63
C LEU A 194 -1.48 -14.40 16.49
N ILE A 195 -2.12 -13.84 15.47
CA ILE A 195 -2.21 -12.41 15.22
C ILE A 195 -3.67 -12.01 15.38
N THR A 196 -3.94 -11.02 16.22
CA THR A 196 -5.28 -10.46 16.39
C THR A 196 -5.28 -8.99 16.00
N HIS A 197 -6.44 -8.50 15.54
CA HIS A 197 -6.61 -7.09 15.19
C HIS A 197 -6.11 -6.16 16.30
N LYS A 198 -6.46 -6.45 17.57
CA LYS A 198 -6.04 -5.66 18.73
C LYS A 198 -4.52 -5.53 18.86
N ASN A 199 -3.77 -6.58 18.50
CA ASN A 199 -2.31 -6.57 18.61
C ASN A 199 -1.65 -5.75 17.50
N VAL A 200 -2.27 -5.68 16.33
CA VAL A 200 -1.66 -5.09 15.13
C VAL A 200 -2.15 -3.67 14.85
N VAL A 201 -3.38 -3.33 15.26
CA VAL A 201 -3.94 -1.98 15.04
C VAL A 201 -3.11 -0.87 15.67
N SER A 202 -2.41 -1.15 16.77
CA SER A 202 -1.49 -0.20 17.39
C SER A 202 -0.33 0.21 16.47
N MET A 203 0.11 -0.69 15.58
CA MET A 203 1.12 -0.38 14.57
C MET A 203 0.56 0.59 13.52
N SER A 204 -0.70 0.41 13.11
CA SER A 204 -1.37 1.34 12.20
C SER A 204 -1.50 2.73 12.81
N HIS A 205 -1.86 2.83 14.10
CA HIS A 205 -1.92 4.13 14.79
C HIS A 205 -0.54 4.77 14.94
N ALA A 206 0.51 4.01 15.24
CA ALA A 206 1.87 4.53 15.23
C ALA A 206 2.28 5.03 13.84
N TYR A 207 1.92 4.28 12.79
CA TYR A 207 2.14 4.68 11.41
C TYR A 207 1.43 6.00 11.06
N MET A 208 0.19 6.22 11.52
CA MET A 208 -0.53 7.49 11.31
C MET A 208 0.30 8.70 11.76
N VAL A 209 0.89 8.61 12.95
CA VAL A 209 1.69 9.71 13.52
C VAL A 209 3.03 9.85 12.79
N ILE A 210 3.74 8.75 12.62
CA ILE A 210 5.07 8.73 11.99
C ILE A 210 5.00 9.25 10.55
N HIS A 211 4.01 8.86 9.81
CA HIS A 211 3.85 9.26 8.43
C HIS A 211 3.51 10.76 8.30
N ILE A 212 2.64 11.32 9.15
CA ILE A 212 2.41 12.77 9.16
C ILE A 212 3.72 13.51 9.48
N LEU A 213 4.45 13.09 10.49
CA LEU A 213 5.72 13.70 10.85
C LEU A 213 6.74 13.60 9.71
N GLY A 214 6.81 12.46 9.02
CA GLY A 214 7.67 12.27 7.85
C GLY A 214 7.31 13.20 6.70
N LEU A 215 6.02 13.36 6.39
CA LEU A 215 5.55 14.30 5.35
C LEU A 215 5.89 15.76 5.72
N LEU A 216 5.64 16.17 6.97
CA LEU A 216 5.97 17.51 7.43
C LEU A 216 7.48 17.77 7.40
N ALA A 217 8.29 16.79 7.78
CA ALA A 217 9.75 16.84 7.68
C ALA A 217 10.26 16.91 6.23
N SER A 218 9.47 16.45 5.25
CA SER A 218 9.82 16.53 3.82
C SER A 218 9.53 17.90 3.19
N VAL A 219 8.74 18.76 3.84
CA VAL A 219 8.38 20.08 3.29
C VAL A 219 9.60 20.97 2.96
N PRO A 220 10.66 21.07 3.80
CA PRO A 220 11.83 21.85 3.44
C PRO A 220 12.49 21.37 2.15
N LEU A 221 12.58 20.06 1.92
CA LEU A 221 13.10 19.48 0.69
C LEU A 221 12.21 19.84 -0.51
N TRP A 222 10.89 19.73 -0.37
CA TRP A 222 9.96 20.08 -1.45
C TRP A 222 10.02 21.57 -1.81
N ARG A 223 10.21 22.44 -0.81
CA ARG A 223 10.46 23.88 -1.06
C ARG A 223 11.77 24.11 -1.81
N TYR A 224 12.84 23.42 -1.42
CA TYR A 224 14.11 23.50 -2.13
C TYR A 224 14.01 23.05 -3.58
N LEU A 225 13.15 22.05 -3.85
CA LEU A 225 12.86 21.55 -5.20
C LEU A 225 11.84 22.42 -5.97
N GLY A 226 11.35 23.50 -5.39
CA GLY A 226 10.35 24.38 -6.03
C GLY A 226 8.96 23.75 -6.17
N MET A 227 8.61 22.79 -5.30
CA MET A 227 7.34 22.07 -5.38
C MET A 227 6.25 22.66 -4.46
N CYS A 228 6.58 23.60 -3.56
CA CYS A 228 5.64 24.31 -2.68
C CYS A 228 6.26 25.58 -2.08
#